data_101538abae5ab059029cf7643a065d7d
#
_entry.id   101538abae5ab059029cf7643a065d7d
#
_cell.length_a   1.000
_cell.length_b   1.000
_cell.length_c   1.000
_cell.angle_alpha   90.00
_cell.angle_beta   90.00
_cell.angle_gamma   90.00
#
_symmetry.space_group_name_H-M   'P 1'
#
loop_
_entity.id
_entity.type
_entity.pdbx_description
1 polymer ?
#
loop_
_entity_poly.entity_id
_entity_poly.type
_entity_poly.pdbx_seq_one_letter_code
_entity_poly.pdbx_strand_id
1 'polypeptide(L)'
;SVQAYKTKAEGYLAGTENFKNVIEEKYKEIRSIERTIGNLKDEQSKQSELIIDDTDAKEIENKRKDAHNKYLEAQADSNACVLKIGGYNSDIKNCENAIDKYVKSSAKNAKLARYIMYSQKVYEWLNDTYKCKEEIVRSELQNRVNSNFSKMYHGERSIIIDDKYRVKYSDITTEESDGLKAVKSFAFIASLVSMAKDKILDDQEMKLGQVYPLVMDAPFSNLDETHINNICNILPDTANQVIIAVKDIDWKYASVNLSKYVGKSYVIEKDHDMDGKEIDTSTHIR
;
A
#
# COMPACT_ATOMS: atom_id res chain seq x y z
N SER A 1 10.69 7.30 -43.90
CA SER A 1 11.13 5.93 -43.66
C SER A 1 10.35 5.31 -42.49
N VAL A 2 10.23 3.99 -42.43
CA VAL A 2 9.50 3.26 -41.39
C VAL A 2 9.97 3.66 -39.97
N GLN A 3 11.25 3.87 -39.80
CA GLN A 3 11.85 4.28 -38.51
C GLN A 3 11.30 5.63 -38.00
N ALA A 4 11.10 6.60 -38.88
CA ALA A 4 10.56 7.91 -38.52
C ALA A 4 9.07 7.80 -38.03
N TYR A 5 8.26 6.93 -38.68
CA TYR A 5 6.88 6.67 -38.24
C TYR A 5 6.85 5.91 -36.91
N LYS A 6 7.78 4.95 -36.71
CA LYS A 6 7.88 4.20 -35.47
C LYS A 6 8.25 5.13 -34.28
N THR A 7 9.26 5.99 -34.45
CA THR A 7 9.64 6.95 -33.40
C THR A 7 8.52 7.94 -33.11
N LYS A 8 7.75 8.35 -34.13
CA LYS A 8 6.59 9.23 -33.95
C LYS A 8 5.45 8.53 -33.21
N ALA A 9 5.17 7.26 -33.54
CA ALA A 9 4.16 6.44 -32.86
C ALA A 9 4.57 6.17 -31.40
N GLU A 10 5.84 5.86 -31.13
CA GLU A 10 6.37 5.70 -29.76
C GLU A 10 6.24 6.99 -28.94
N GLY A 11 6.49 8.15 -29.56
CA GLY A 11 6.29 9.45 -28.92
C GLY A 11 4.81 9.72 -28.56
N TYR A 12 3.88 9.34 -29.44
CA TYR A 12 2.43 9.47 -29.16
C TYR A 12 1.96 8.48 -28.08
N LEU A 13 2.49 7.25 -28.08
CA LEU A 13 2.19 6.26 -27.01
C LEU A 13 2.66 6.75 -25.65
N ALA A 14 3.89 7.25 -25.56
CA ALA A 14 4.40 7.84 -24.32
C ALA A 14 3.58 9.07 -23.87
N GLY A 15 3.13 9.89 -24.84
CA GLY A 15 2.21 11.00 -24.59
C GLY A 15 0.87 10.54 -24.03
N THR A 16 0.26 9.49 -24.61
CA THR A 16 -1.04 8.95 -24.14
C THR A 16 -0.94 8.37 -22.73
N GLU A 17 0.15 7.70 -22.40
CA GLU A 17 0.36 7.15 -21.06
C GLU A 17 0.51 8.25 -20.00
N ASN A 18 1.21 9.33 -20.36
CA ASN A 18 1.30 10.51 -19.50
C ASN A 18 -0.07 11.18 -19.30
N PHE A 19 -0.90 11.30 -20.36
CA PHE A 19 -2.25 11.82 -20.26
C PHE A 19 -3.19 10.92 -19.46
N LYS A 20 -3.04 9.60 -19.54
CA LYS A 20 -3.78 8.66 -18.71
C LYS A 20 -3.49 8.90 -17.23
N ASN A 21 -2.23 9.06 -16.87
CA ASN A 21 -1.82 9.35 -15.50
C ASN A 21 -2.39 10.68 -15.00
N VAL A 22 -2.37 11.72 -15.85
CA VAL A 22 -2.97 13.04 -15.55
C VAL A 22 -4.49 12.92 -15.35
N ILE A 23 -5.17 12.14 -16.19
CA ILE A 23 -6.61 11.89 -16.04
C ILE A 23 -6.90 11.14 -14.74
N GLU A 24 -6.15 10.08 -14.42
CA GLU A 24 -6.33 9.35 -13.18
C GLU A 24 -6.11 10.24 -11.94
N GLU A 25 -5.13 11.13 -12.01
CA GLU A 25 -4.88 12.13 -10.96
C GLU A 25 -6.07 13.10 -10.83
N LYS A 26 -6.58 13.61 -11.95
CA LYS A 26 -7.76 14.50 -11.94
C LYS A 26 -9.03 13.79 -11.49
N TYR A 27 -9.23 12.54 -11.82
CA TYR A 27 -10.35 11.75 -11.26
C TYR A 27 -10.25 11.56 -9.75
N LYS A 28 -9.03 11.36 -9.21
CA LYS A 28 -8.83 11.30 -7.75
C LYS A 28 -9.13 12.65 -7.10
N GLU A 29 -8.73 13.74 -7.74
CA GLU A 29 -9.03 15.08 -7.27
C GLU A 29 -10.54 15.36 -7.29
N ILE A 30 -11.24 15.01 -8.38
CA ILE A 30 -12.70 15.12 -8.49
C ILE A 30 -13.39 14.33 -7.37
N ARG A 31 -13.05 13.08 -7.15
CA ARG A 31 -13.63 12.27 -6.07
C ARG A 31 -13.37 12.86 -4.68
N SER A 32 -12.19 13.44 -4.48
CA SER A 32 -11.85 14.13 -3.23
C SER A 32 -12.75 15.34 -3.01
N ILE A 33 -12.97 16.14 -4.07
CA ILE A 33 -13.84 17.34 -4.04
C ILE A 33 -15.30 16.94 -3.83
N GLU A 34 -15.79 15.92 -4.53
CA GLU A 34 -17.16 15.39 -4.35
C GLU A 34 -17.42 14.93 -2.93
N ARG A 35 -16.44 14.25 -2.31
CA ARG A 35 -16.52 13.85 -0.91
C ARG A 35 -16.55 15.05 0.03
N THR A 36 -15.74 16.07 -0.25
CA THR A 36 -15.74 17.33 0.52
C THR A 36 -17.08 18.05 0.40
N ILE A 37 -17.66 18.09 -0.79
CA ILE A 37 -19.01 18.66 -1.03
C ILE A 37 -20.07 17.86 -0.26
N GLY A 38 -19.98 16.54 -0.23
CA GLY A 38 -20.86 15.67 0.56
C GLY A 38 -20.80 16.02 2.06
N ASN A 39 -19.60 16.04 2.61
CA ASN A 39 -19.38 16.37 4.02
C ASN A 39 -19.90 17.78 4.38
N LEU A 40 -19.63 18.76 3.52
CA LEU A 40 -20.12 20.14 3.74
C LEU A 40 -21.64 20.25 3.65
N LYS A 41 -22.31 19.45 2.82
CA LYS A 41 -23.78 19.39 2.76
C LYS A 41 -24.36 18.78 4.03
N ASP A 42 -23.73 17.70 4.53
CA ASP A 42 -24.15 17.05 5.77
C ASP A 42 -23.93 17.99 6.97
N GLU A 43 -22.84 18.73 6.98
CA GLU A 43 -22.53 19.74 7.99
C GLU A 43 -23.53 20.91 7.94
N GLN A 44 -23.87 21.37 6.75
CA GLN A 44 -24.90 22.38 6.51
C GLN A 44 -26.28 21.90 6.99
N SER A 45 -26.65 20.65 6.73
CA SER A 45 -27.91 20.08 7.20
C SER A 45 -27.99 20.01 8.72
N LYS A 46 -26.92 19.56 9.39
CA LYS A 46 -26.83 19.52 10.85
C LYS A 46 -26.85 20.90 11.51
N GLN A 47 -26.26 21.90 10.88
CA GLN A 47 -26.23 23.26 11.40
C GLN A 47 -27.54 24.03 11.16
N SER A 48 -28.37 23.61 10.19
CA SER A 48 -29.70 24.22 10.01
C SER A 48 -30.66 23.94 11.17
N GLU A 49 -30.37 22.94 12.02
CA GLU A 49 -31.12 22.62 13.23
C GLU A 49 -30.62 23.40 14.48
N LEU A 50 -29.44 24.00 14.41
CA LEU A 50 -28.86 24.84 15.46
C LEU A 50 -29.00 26.31 15.02
N ILE A 51 -29.30 27.22 15.96
CA ILE A 51 -29.26 28.67 15.70
C ILE A 51 -27.82 29.04 15.34
N ILE A 52 -27.55 29.13 14.06
CA ILE A 52 -26.20 29.33 13.48
C ILE A 52 -25.89 30.81 13.53
N ASP A 53 -24.74 31.17 14.10
CA ASP A 53 -24.14 32.49 13.94
C ASP A 53 -23.88 32.73 12.44
N ASP A 54 -24.31 33.89 11.93
CA ASP A 54 -24.28 34.26 10.49
C ASP A 54 -22.87 34.19 9.87
N THR A 55 -21.84 34.18 10.71
CA THR A 55 -20.44 34.02 10.33
C THR A 55 -20.07 32.59 9.90
N ASP A 56 -20.55 31.57 10.58
CA ASP A 56 -20.24 30.17 10.30
C ASP A 56 -20.95 29.72 9.00
N ALA A 57 -22.19 30.16 8.79
CA ALA A 57 -22.93 29.90 7.57
C ALA A 57 -22.23 30.48 6.32
N LYS A 58 -21.65 31.69 6.44
CA LYS A 58 -20.88 32.31 5.36
C LYS A 58 -19.57 31.58 5.07
N GLU A 59 -18.88 31.08 6.08
CA GLU A 59 -17.65 30.32 5.90
C GLU A 59 -17.92 29.00 5.17
N ILE A 60 -18.96 28.26 5.55
CA ILE A 60 -19.38 27.01 4.89
C ILE A 60 -19.77 27.26 3.43
N GLU A 61 -20.54 28.32 3.17
CA GLU A 61 -20.94 28.67 1.80
C GLU A 61 -19.73 29.05 0.92
N ASN A 62 -18.73 29.74 1.47
CA ASN A 62 -17.48 30.03 0.75
C ASN A 62 -16.69 28.74 0.46
N LYS A 63 -16.52 27.85 1.44
CA LYS A 63 -15.89 26.53 1.22
C LYS A 63 -16.61 25.70 0.15
N ARG A 64 -17.94 25.74 0.15
CA ARG A 64 -18.76 25.09 -0.86
C ARG A 64 -18.52 25.65 -2.27
N LYS A 65 -18.49 26.99 -2.40
CA LYS A 65 -18.22 27.68 -3.67
C LYS A 65 -16.82 27.36 -4.19
N ASP A 66 -15.82 27.39 -3.33
CA ASP A 66 -14.44 27.07 -3.70
C ASP A 66 -14.29 25.60 -4.16
N ALA A 67 -14.91 24.66 -3.44
CA ALA A 67 -14.92 23.26 -3.83
C ALA A 67 -15.64 23.05 -5.16
N HIS A 68 -16.77 23.75 -5.39
CA HIS A 68 -17.51 23.67 -6.64
C HIS A 68 -16.70 24.24 -7.83
N ASN A 69 -16.02 25.37 -7.64
CA ASN A 69 -15.16 25.95 -8.68
C ASN A 69 -14.00 25.01 -9.05
N LYS A 70 -13.32 24.42 -8.07
CA LYS A 70 -12.28 23.41 -8.31
C LYS A 70 -12.81 22.18 -9.03
N TYR A 71 -14.01 21.74 -8.71
CA TYR A 71 -14.67 20.64 -9.43
C TYR A 71 -14.89 20.96 -10.90
N LEU A 72 -15.43 22.15 -11.21
CA LEU A 72 -15.66 22.59 -12.59
C LEU A 72 -14.35 22.72 -13.39
N GLU A 73 -13.30 23.24 -12.77
CA GLU A 73 -11.97 23.35 -13.39
C GLU A 73 -11.39 21.96 -13.68
N ALA A 74 -11.39 21.05 -12.71
CA ALA A 74 -10.93 19.69 -12.90
C ALA A 74 -11.74 18.92 -13.96
N GLN A 75 -13.05 19.17 -14.05
CA GLN A 75 -13.91 18.60 -15.09
C GLN A 75 -13.57 19.14 -16.49
N ALA A 76 -13.29 20.44 -16.62
CA ALA A 76 -12.86 21.03 -17.87
C ALA A 76 -11.51 20.46 -18.33
N ASP A 77 -10.54 20.35 -17.42
CA ASP A 77 -9.25 19.73 -17.69
C ASP A 77 -9.38 18.26 -18.11
N SER A 78 -10.23 17.49 -17.43
CA SER A 78 -10.52 16.11 -17.78
C SER A 78 -11.07 16.00 -19.22
N ASN A 79 -12.03 16.83 -19.58
CA ASN A 79 -12.60 16.84 -20.92
C ASN A 79 -11.56 17.22 -21.98
N ALA A 80 -10.71 18.21 -21.70
CA ALA A 80 -9.62 18.60 -22.60
C ALA A 80 -8.61 17.45 -22.80
N CYS A 81 -8.29 16.71 -21.74
CA CYS A 81 -7.44 15.53 -21.82
C CYS A 81 -8.07 14.41 -22.67
N VAL A 82 -9.38 14.15 -22.50
CA VAL A 82 -10.11 13.13 -23.30
C VAL A 82 -10.05 13.47 -24.80
N LEU A 83 -10.24 14.74 -25.17
CA LEU A 83 -10.13 15.17 -26.56
C LEU A 83 -8.71 14.96 -27.13
N LYS A 84 -7.66 15.29 -26.36
CA LYS A 84 -6.26 15.05 -26.76
C LYS A 84 -5.98 13.57 -26.95
N ILE A 85 -6.45 12.71 -26.04
CA ILE A 85 -6.31 11.25 -26.17
C ILE A 85 -7.00 10.77 -27.46
N GLY A 86 -8.20 11.25 -27.76
CA GLY A 86 -8.89 10.91 -29.01
C GLY A 86 -8.05 11.27 -30.24
N GLY A 87 -7.43 12.45 -30.25
CA GLY A 87 -6.52 12.89 -31.31
C GLY A 87 -5.30 11.97 -31.45
N TYR A 88 -4.60 11.69 -30.35
CA TYR A 88 -3.43 10.81 -30.35
C TYR A 88 -3.77 9.37 -30.76
N ASN A 89 -4.91 8.83 -30.34
CA ASN A 89 -5.35 7.51 -30.78
C ASN A 89 -5.59 7.45 -32.29
N SER A 90 -6.14 8.52 -32.88
CA SER A 90 -6.26 8.63 -34.34
C SER A 90 -4.91 8.66 -35.05
N ASP A 91 -3.97 9.42 -34.52
CA ASP A 91 -2.60 9.51 -35.08
C ASP A 91 -1.85 8.18 -34.95
N ILE A 92 -1.97 7.48 -33.84
CA ILE A 92 -1.42 6.13 -33.64
C ILE A 92 -1.96 5.19 -34.71
N LYS A 93 -3.29 5.16 -34.89
CA LYS A 93 -3.91 4.30 -35.90
C LYS A 93 -3.44 4.61 -37.32
N ASN A 94 -3.24 5.88 -37.64
CA ASN A 94 -2.71 6.30 -38.94
C ASN A 94 -1.24 5.83 -39.11
N CYS A 95 -0.42 5.93 -38.07
CA CYS A 95 0.96 5.43 -38.09
C CYS A 95 1.00 3.90 -38.22
N GLU A 96 0.17 3.17 -37.49
CA GLU A 96 0.04 1.72 -37.60
C GLU A 96 -0.34 1.27 -39.02
N ASN A 97 -1.34 1.94 -39.63
CA ASN A 97 -1.72 1.69 -41.01
C ASN A 97 -0.59 1.94 -42.02
N ALA A 98 0.20 2.99 -41.77
CA ALA A 98 1.37 3.29 -42.62
C ALA A 98 2.47 2.22 -42.46
N ILE A 99 2.76 1.78 -41.24
CA ILE A 99 3.68 0.69 -40.93
C ILE A 99 3.24 -0.60 -41.61
N ASP A 100 1.96 -0.95 -41.50
CA ASP A 100 1.38 -2.14 -42.13
C ASP A 100 1.58 -2.17 -43.66
N LYS A 101 1.39 -1.02 -44.32
CA LYS A 101 1.65 -0.91 -45.78
C LYS A 101 3.11 -1.18 -46.13
N TYR A 102 4.06 -0.65 -45.33
CA TYR A 102 5.49 -0.90 -45.54
C TYR A 102 5.90 -2.34 -45.24
N VAL A 103 5.30 -2.94 -44.19
CA VAL A 103 5.57 -4.32 -43.78
C VAL A 103 5.10 -5.30 -44.86
N LYS A 104 3.92 -5.09 -45.45
CA LYS A 104 3.37 -5.95 -46.52
C LYS A 104 4.16 -5.90 -47.81
N SER A 105 4.99 -4.86 -48.03
CA SER A 105 5.77 -4.71 -49.24
C SER A 105 7.02 -5.56 -49.34
N SER A 106 7.45 -6.24 -48.28
CA SER A 106 8.65 -7.09 -48.25
C SER A 106 8.47 -8.33 -47.40
N ALA A 107 8.81 -9.53 -47.95
CA ALA A 107 8.72 -10.80 -47.20
C ALA A 107 9.60 -10.83 -45.94
N LYS A 108 10.75 -10.13 -45.96
CA LYS A 108 11.62 -9.98 -44.79
C LYS A 108 10.97 -9.14 -43.69
N ASN A 109 10.30 -8.04 -44.05
CA ASN A 109 9.59 -7.19 -43.11
C ASN A 109 8.36 -7.90 -42.54
N ALA A 110 7.64 -8.71 -43.31
CA ALA A 110 6.52 -9.52 -42.85
C ALA A 110 6.92 -10.57 -41.80
N LYS A 111 8.13 -11.15 -41.93
CA LYS A 111 8.70 -12.06 -40.93
C LYS A 111 9.04 -11.33 -39.63
N LEU A 112 9.67 -10.15 -39.73
CA LEU A 112 10.04 -9.33 -38.58
C LEU A 112 8.79 -8.83 -37.83
N ALA A 113 7.77 -8.38 -38.56
CA ALA A 113 6.49 -7.96 -37.97
C ALA A 113 5.80 -9.08 -37.18
N ARG A 114 5.86 -10.33 -37.68
CA ARG A 114 5.34 -11.48 -36.92
C ARG A 114 6.11 -11.70 -35.61
N TYR A 115 7.41 -11.57 -35.61
CA TYR A 115 8.19 -11.70 -34.37
C TYR A 115 7.84 -10.59 -33.37
N ILE A 116 7.70 -9.34 -33.82
CA ILE A 116 7.28 -8.23 -32.99
C ILE A 116 5.89 -8.49 -32.41
N MET A 117 4.93 -8.95 -33.23
CA MET A 117 3.58 -9.28 -32.78
C MET A 117 3.57 -10.41 -31.73
N TYR A 118 4.37 -11.46 -31.91
CA TYR A 118 4.46 -12.54 -30.92
C TYR A 118 5.11 -12.07 -29.62
N SER A 119 6.19 -11.28 -29.72
CA SER A 119 6.86 -10.71 -28.55
C SER A 119 5.92 -9.80 -27.77
N GLN A 120 5.11 -8.99 -28.47
CA GLN A 120 4.10 -8.13 -27.85
C GLN A 120 3.04 -8.95 -27.11
N LYS A 121 2.51 -10.02 -27.74
CA LYS A 121 1.53 -10.90 -27.08
C LYS A 121 2.08 -11.60 -25.86
N VAL A 122 3.34 -12.05 -25.90
CA VAL A 122 4.00 -12.66 -24.74
C VAL A 122 4.16 -11.63 -23.63
N TYR A 123 4.56 -10.41 -23.96
CA TYR A 123 4.68 -9.33 -22.99
C TYR A 123 3.32 -8.99 -22.34
N GLU A 124 2.26 -8.84 -23.13
CA GLU A 124 0.90 -8.59 -22.63
C GLU A 124 0.44 -9.71 -21.71
N TRP A 125 0.59 -10.97 -22.13
CA TRP A 125 0.24 -12.12 -21.31
C TRP A 125 1.02 -12.18 -19.99
N LEU A 126 2.33 -11.91 -20.01
CA LEU A 126 3.14 -11.85 -18.80
C LEU A 126 2.70 -10.72 -17.87
N ASN A 127 2.42 -9.54 -18.42
CA ASN A 127 1.98 -8.39 -17.66
C ASN A 127 0.60 -8.62 -17.01
N ASP A 128 -0.34 -9.18 -17.74
CA ASP A 128 -1.67 -9.52 -17.23
C ASP A 128 -1.61 -10.62 -16.16
N THR A 129 -0.76 -11.64 -16.40
CA THR A 129 -0.51 -12.69 -15.41
C THR A 129 0.11 -12.12 -14.14
N TYR A 130 1.06 -11.20 -14.27
CA TYR A 130 1.68 -10.51 -13.13
C TYR A 130 0.67 -9.70 -12.34
N LYS A 131 -0.16 -8.89 -13.01
CA LYS A 131 -1.22 -8.09 -12.35
C LYS A 131 -2.22 -8.98 -11.62
N CYS A 132 -2.66 -10.05 -12.26
CA CYS A 132 -3.60 -11.00 -11.63
C CYS A 132 -2.98 -11.65 -10.38
N LYS A 133 -1.72 -12.10 -10.46
CA LYS A 133 -1.02 -12.68 -9.32
C LYS A 133 -0.79 -11.66 -8.20
N GLU A 134 -0.43 -10.42 -8.54
CA GLU A 134 -0.26 -9.34 -7.59
C GLU A 134 -1.56 -9.07 -6.82
N GLU A 135 -2.68 -9.00 -7.52
CA GLU A 135 -4.00 -8.78 -6.91
C GLU A 135 -4.40 -9.92 -5.97
N ILE A 136 -4.15 -11.18 -6.37
CA ILE A 136 -4.39 -12.35 -5.52
C ILE A 136 -3.54 -12.30 -4.25
N VAL A 137 -2.25 -12.01 -4.39
CA VAL A 137 -1.31 -11.92 -3.24
C VAL A 137 -1.72 -10.79 -2.30
N ARG A 138 -2.08 -9.62 -2.84
CA ARG A 138 -2.51 -8.47 -2.06
C ARG A 138 -3.82 -8.75 -1.32
N SER A 139 -4.77 -9.38 -1.98
CA SER A 139 -6.05 -9.78 -1.38
C SER A 139 -5.84 -10.81 -0.26
N GLU A 140 -5.01 -11.82 -0.48
CA GLU A 140 -4.65 -12.80 0.55
C GLU A 140 -3.96 -12.15 1.74
N LEU A 141 -3.00 -11.26 1.47
CA LEU A 141 -2.32 -10.50 2.54
C LEU A 141 -3.34 -9.67 3.34
N GLN A 142 -4.24 -8.96 2.68
CA GLN A 142 -5.27 -8.17 3.36
C GLN A 142 -6.16 -9.02 4.25
N ASN A 143 -6.57 -10.21 3.78
CA ASN A 143 -7.38 -11.13 4.56
C ASN A 143 -6.64 -11.63 5.81
N ARG A 144 -5.36 -12.00 5.67
CA ARG A 144 -4.52 -12.42 6.80
C ARG A 144 -4.26 -11.29 7.78
N VAL A 145 -3.99 -10.08 7.28
CA VAL A 145 -3.81 -8.89 8.13
C VAL A 145 -5.07 -8.61 8.93
N ASN A 146 -6.24 -8.65 8.32
CA ASN A 146 -7.50 -8.47 9.03
C ASN A 146 -7.76 -9.57 10.06
N SER A 147 -7.47 -10.82 9.73
CA SER A 147 -7.57 -11.95 10.66
C SER A 147 -6.65 -11.80 11.87
N ASN A 148 -5.41 -11.39 11.66
CA ASN A 148 -4.47 -11.16 12.76
C ASN A 148 -4.83 -9.90 13.55
N PHE A 149 -5.23 -8.82 12.87
CA PHE A 149 -5.63 -7.58 13.51
C PHE A 149 -6.84 -7.76 14.41
N SER A 150 -7.87 -8.49 13.97
CA SER A 150 -9.06 -8.76 14.79
C SER A 150 -8.81 -9.61 16.04
N LYS A 151 -7.73 -10.41 16.05
CA LYS A 151 -7.29 -11.13 17.25
C LYS A 151 -6.56 -10.24 18.27
N MET A 152 -5.95 -9.15 17.79
CA MET A 152 -5.14 -8.23 18.61
C MET A 152 -5.95 -7.02 19.07
N TYR A 153 -6.95 -6.61 18.28
CA TYR A 153 -7.74 -5.41 18.48
C TYR A 153 -9.21 -5.76 18.69
N HIS A 154 -9.82 -5.24 19.73
CA HIS A 154 -11.20 -5.55 20.12
C HIS A 154 -12.27 -4.66 19.48
N GLY A 155 -11.90 -3.69 18.64
CA GLY A 155 -12.84 -2.81 17.94
C GLY A 155 -13.30 -3.37 16.58
N GLU A 156 -14.27 -2.70 15.96
CA GLU A 156 -14.87 -3.11 14.68
C GLU A 156 -14.13 -2.56 13.44
N ARG A 157 -12.85 -2.16 13.58
CA ARG A 157 -12.09 -1.61 12.46
C ARG A 157 -11.57 -2.71 11.56
N SER A 158 -11.57 -2.43 10.24
CA SER A 158 -10.93 -3.27 9.26
C SER A 158 -9.79 -2.53 8.53
N ILE A 159 -8.86 -3.31 8.01
CA ILE A 159 -7.67 -2.83 7.31
C ILE A 159 -7.84 -3.05 5.81
N ILE A 160 -7.46 -2.04 5.02
CA ILE A 160 -7.38 -2.09 3.57
C ILE A 160 -5.91 -1.93 3.17
N ILE A 161 -5.46 -2.76 2.22
CA ILE A 161 -4.14 -2.67 1.61
C ILE A 161 -4.33 -2.15 0.18
N ASP A 162 -3.78 -0.96 -0.09
CA ASP A 162 -3.90 -0.34 -1.41
C ASP A 162 -2.93 -0.98 -2.45
N ASP A 163 -3.02 -0.53 -3.69
CA ASP A 163 -2.19 -0.96 -4.83
C ASP A 163 -0.68 -0.75 -4.64
N LYS A 164 -0.30 0.09 -3.67
CA LYS A 164 1.10 0.33 -3.28
C LYS A 164 1.49 -0.37 -1.97
N TYR A 165 0.69 -1.34 -1.54
CA TYR A 165 0.87 -2.07 -0.27
C TYR A 165 0.88 -1.19 0.98
N ARG A 166 0.24 -0.01 0.92
CA ARG A 166 0.07 0.85 2.09
C ARG A 166 -1.13 0.38 2.89
N VAL A 167 -0.92 0.27 4.19
CA VAL A 167 -1.92 -0.22 5.15
C VAL A 167 -2.74 0.95 5.67
N LYS A 168 -4.05 0.91 5.46
CA LYS A 168 -5.01 1.94 5.87
C LYS A 168 -6.19 1.30 6.58
N TYR A 169 -6.90 2.09 7.41
CA TYR A 169 -8.20 1.66 7.90
C TYR A 169 -9.29 1.92 6.87
N SER A 170 -10.34 1.11 6.92
CA SER A 170 -11.53 1.30 6.09
C SER A 170 -12.33 2.55 6.47
N ASP A 171 -12.26 2.95 7.74
CA ASP A 171 -12.89 4.16 8.27
C ASP A 171 -11.96 5.37 8.15
N ILE A 172 -12.49 6.50 7.69
CA ILE A 172 -11.71 7.67 7.26
C ILE A 172 -11.47 8.67 8.41
N THR A 173 -12.03 8.48 9.60
CA THR A 173 -12.43 9.61 10.43
C THR A 173 -11.71 9.81 11.75
N THR A 174 -10.71 9.03 12.13
CA THR A 174 -10.10 9.20 13.46
C THR A 174 -8.59 9.20 13.43
N GLU A 175 -8.02 10.10 14.24
CA GLU A 175 -6.61 10.06 14.59
C GLU A 175 -6.26 8.69 15.17
N GLU A 176 -5.17 8.14 14.72
CA GLU A 176 -4.66 6.85 15.11
C GLU A 176 -3.79 6.99 16.34
N SER A 177 -4.13 6.30 17.44
CA SER A 177 -3.26 6.24 18.61
C SER A 177 -1.97 5.45 18.30
N ASP A 178 -0.90 5.72 19.02
CA ASP A 178 0.38 5.03 18.79
C ASP A 178 0.29 3.53 19.06
N GLY A 179 -0.52 3.11 20.04
CA GLY A 179 -0.80 1.70 20.27
C GLY A 179 -1.52 1.04 19.08
N LEU A 180 -2.48 1.73 18.50
CA LEU A 180 -3.21 1.21 17.34
C LEU A 180 -2.32 1.12 16.08
N LYS A 181 -1.40 2.08 15.90
CA LYS A 181 -0.36 2.01 14.85
C LYS A 181 0.54 0.79 15.04
N ALA A 182 0.96 0.53 16.29
CA ALA A 182 1.82 -0.62 16.61
C ALA A 182 1.10 -1.94 16.32
N VAL A 183 -0.15 -2.11 16.75
CA VAL A 183 -0.97 -3.31 16.48
C VAL A 183 -1.15 -3.53 14.97
N LYS A 184 -1.47 -2.46 14.21
CA LYS A 184 -1.62 -2.52 12.76
C LYS A 184 -0.31 -2.96 12.08
N SER A 185 0.80 -2.36 12.46
CA SER A 185 2.12 -2.68 11.91
C SER A 185 2.51 -4.12 12.23
N PHE A 186 2.23 -4.56 13.45
CA PHE A 186 2.48 -5.94 13.87
C PHE A 186 1.64 -6.93 13.07
N ALA A 187 0.34 -6.68 12.93
CA ALA A 187 -0.56 -7.53 12.15
C ALA A 187 -0.07 -7.66 10.69
N PHE A 188 0.41 -6.57 10.10
CA PHE A 188 0.95 -6.58 8.75
C PHE A 188 2.23 -7.42 8.64
N ILE A 189 3.22 -7.18 9.52
CA ILE A 189 4.50 -7.91 9.51
C ILE A 189 4.27 -9.40 9.78
N ALA A 190 3.46 -9.74 10.79
CA ALA A 190 3.12 -11.12 11.12
C ALA A 190 2.49 -11.86 9.93
N SER A 191 1.60 -11.18 9.20
CA SER A 191 0.94 -11.74 8.03
C SER A 191 1.90 -11.95 6.86
N LEU A 192 2.82 -11.01 6.63
CA LEU A 192 3.88 -11.16 5.61
C LEU A 192 4.78 -12.35 5.89
N VAL A 193 5.26 -12.47 7.14
CA VAL A 193 6.14 -13.57 7.55
C VAL A 193 5.42 -14.91 7.43
N SER A 194 4.17 -14.98 7.88
CA SER A 194 3.34 -16.18 7.74
C SER A 194 3.13 -16.58 6.29
N MET A 195 2.83 -15.62 5.40
CA MET A 195 2.69 -15.89 3.96
C MET A 195 4.00 -16.39 3.33
N ALA A 196 5.13 -15.80 3.71
CA ALA A 196 6.43 -16.24 3.24
C ALA A 196 6.73 -17.68 3.69
N LYS A 197 6.44 -18.00 4.95
CA LYS A 197 6.57 -19.34 5.51
C LYS A 197 5.73 -20.38 4.74
N ASP A 198 4.47 -20.08 4.48
CA ASP A 198 3.57 -20.99 3.75
C ASP A 198 4.06 -21.24 2.32
N LYS A 199 4.49 -20.21 1.60
CA LYS A 199 5.03 -20.37 0.23
C LYS A 199 6.28 -21.22 0.17
N ILE A 200 7.16 -21.13 1.17
CA ILE A 200 8.36 -21.99 1.26
C ILE A 200 7.98 -23.45 1.50
N LEU A 201 6.91 -23.69 2.27
CA LEU A 201 6.43 -25.07 2.52
C LEU A 201 5.81 -25.69 1.27
N ASP A 202 5.21 -24.86 0.39
CA ASP A 202 4.61 -25.32 -0.87
C ASP A 202 5.64 -25.59 -1.98
N ASP A 203 6.75 -24.85 -2.00
CA ASP A 203 7.79 -24.98 -3.00
C ASP A 203 8.82 -26.04 -2.63
N GLN A 204 8.78 -27.18 -3.32
CA GLN A 204 9.66 -28.32 -3.03
C GLN A 204 11.15 -28.03 -3.27
N GLU A 205 11.49 -27.10 -4.15
CA GLU A 205 12.85 -26.70 -4.43
C GLU A 205 13.43 -25.78 -3.35
N MET A 206 12.59 -25.03 -2.65
CA MET A 206 12.99 -24.11 -1.56
C MET A 206 13.05 -24.76 -0.16
N LYS A 207 12.68 -26.01 -0.01
CA LYS A 207 12.61 -26.73 1.30
C LYS A 207 13.94 -26.91 2.03
N LEU A 208 15.06 -26.59 1.42
CA LEU A 208 16.37 -26.76 2.03
C LEU A 208 16.79 -25.51 2.83
N GLY A 209 16.25 -25.38 4.05
CA GLY A 209 16.91 -24.63 5.12
C GLY A 209 16.67 -23.13 5.19
N GLN A 210 15.75 -22.55 4.44
CA GLN A 210 15.43 -21.12 4.59
C GLN A 210 14.47 -20.92 5.78
N VAL A 211 15.01 -20.49 6.90
CA VAL A 211 14.26 -20.04 8.06
C VAL A 211 14.22 -18.51 8.02
N TYR A 212 13.03 -17.92 8.04
CA TYR A 212 12.89 -16.48 8.20
C TYR A 212 12.71 -16.15 9.69
N PRO A 213 13.75 -15.67 10.35
CA PRO A 213 13.61 -15.20 11.72
C PRO A 213 12.86 -13.87 11.73
N LEU A 214 11.94 -13.72 12.65
CA LEU A 214 11.32 -12.43 12.96
C LEU A 214 12.12 -11.77 14.08
N VAL A 215 12.75 -10.65 13.76
CA VAL A 215 13.53 -9.87 14.73
C VAL A 215 12.76 -8.59 15.04
N MET A 216 12.53 -8.31 16.31
CA MET A 216 11.79 -7.15 16.77
C MET A 216 12.53 -6.43 17.88
N ASP A 217 12.66 -5.12 17.72
CA ASP A 217 13.22 -4.23 18.74
C ASP A 217 12.09 -3.45 19.43
N ALA A 218 12.01 -3.58 20.72
CA ALA A 218 11.03 -2.94 21.60
C ALA A 218 9.57 -2.97 21.09
N PRO A 219 9.04 -4.16 20.65
CA PRO A 219 7.76 -4.24 19.96
C PRO A 219 6.56 -3.89 20.84
N PHE A 220 6.72 -3.82 22.15
CA PHE A 220 5.63 -3.61 23.12
C PHE A 220 5.61 -2.19 23.72
N SER A 221 6.55 -1.32 23.36
CA SER A 221 6.80 -0.05 24.07
C SER A 221 5.62 0.93 24.09
N ASN A 222 4.68 0.81 23.15
CA ASN A 222 3.50 1.69 23.05
C ASN A 222 2.17 0.94 23.20
N LEU A 223 2.23 -0.25 23.82
CA LEU A 223 1.07 -1.13 23.97
C LEU A 223 0.66 -1.25 25.45
N ASP A 224 -0.62 -1.40 25.68
CA ASP A 224 -1.13 -1.80 26.98
C ASP A 224 -1.00 -3.31 27.20
N GLU A 225 -1.23 -3.75 28.43
CA GLU A 225 -1.15 -5.14 28.83
C GLU A 225 -2.04 -6.06 27.97
N THR A 226 -3.22 -5.61 27.61
CA THR A 226 -4.20 -6.39 26.82
C THR A 226 -3.65 -6.64 25.41
N HIS A 227 -3.14 -5.62 24.77
CA HIS A 227 -2.55 -5.74 23.43
C HIS A 227 -1.27 -6.56 23.44
N ILE A 228 -0.41 -6.43 24.48
CA ILE A 228 0.78 -7.27 24.67
C ILE A 228 0.38 -8.74 24.74
N ASN A 229 -0.57 -9.07 25.59
CA ASN A 229 -1.07 -10.44 25.76
C ASN A 229 -1.62 -11.02 24.44
N ASN A 230 -2.40 -10.25 23.71
CA ASN A 230 -2.97 -10.68 22.42
C ASN A 230 -1.90 -10.94 21.36
N ILE A 231 -0.89 -10.07 21.26
CA ILE A 231 0.24 -10.25 20.35
C ILE A 231 1.05 -11.49 20.75
N CYS A 232 1.35 -11.65 22.02
CA CYS A 232 2.13 -12.79 22.53
C CYS A 232 1.45 -14.15 22.27
N ASN A 233 0.14 -14.18 22.16
CA ASN A 233 -0.60 -15.41 21.80
C ASN A 233 -0.44 -15.79 20.31
N ILE A 234 -0.17 -14.83 19.44
CA ILE A 234 -0.05 -15.07 18.00
C ILE A 234 1.41 -15.27 17.58
N LEU A 235 2.33 -14.67 18.31
CA LEU A 235 3.74 -14.59 17.99
C LEU A 235 4.40 -15.94 17.74
N PRO A 236 4.17 -17.00 18.54
CA PRO A 236 4.79 -18.32 18.33
C PRO A 236 4.44 -18.96 16.99
N ASP A 237 3.27 -18.67 16.44
CA ASP A 237 2.79 -19.24 15.17
C ASP A 237 3.25 -18.42 13.96
N THR A 238 3.75 -17.21 14.18
CA THR A 238 4.10 -16.26 13.12
C THR A 238 5.34 -16.67 12.35
N ALA A 239 6.39 -17.10 13.05
CA ALA A 239 7.69 -17.45 12.46
C ALA A 239 8.30 -18.68 13.12
N ASN A 240 9.24 -19.33 12.41
CA ASN A 240 9.96 -20.49 12.95
C ASN A 240 10.94 -20.11 14.09
N GLN A 241 11.42 -18.88 14.04
CA GLN A 241 12.28 -18.29 15.08
C GLN A 241 11.87 -16.83 15.29
N VAL A 242 11.73 -16.45 16.54
CA VAL A 242 11.43 -15.06 16.92
C VAL A 242 12.52 -14.59 17.89
N ILE A 243 13.08 -13.43 17.60
CA ILE A 243 14.08 -12.74 18.44
C ILE A 243 13.47 -11.42 18.86
N ILE A 244 13.36 -11.18 20.15
CA ILE A 244 12.73 -9.99 20.69
C ILE A 244 13.67 -9.29 21.66
N ALA A 245 13.96 -8.03 21.41
CA ALA A 245 14.55 -7.16 22.40
C ALA A 245 13.42 -6.40 23.12
N VAL A 246 13.31 -6.57 24.43
CA VAL A 246 12.24 -5.98 25.23
C VAL A 246 12.78 -5.35 26.49
N LYS A 247 12.07 -4.35 27.03
CA LYS A 247 12.34 -3.79 28.35
C LYS A 247 11.80 -4.73 29.43
N ASP A 248 12.43 -4.73 30.60
CA ASP A 248 12.02 -5.56 31.73
C ASP A 248 10.54 -5.36 32.12
N ILE A 249 10.05 -4.13 32.00
CA ILE A 249 8.67 -3.78 32.32
C ILE A 249 7.68 -4.45 31.35
N ASP A 250 8.02 -4.47 30.07
CA ASP A 250 7.17 -5.06 29.02
C ASP A 250 7.26 -6.60 29.10
N TRP A 251 8.43 -7.14 29.47
CA TRP A 251 8.63 -8.57 29.65
C TRP A 251 7.75 -9.16 30.75
N LYS A 252 7.44 -8.41 31.81
CA LYS A 252 6.53 -8.87 32.88
C LYS A 252 5.19 -9.29 32.32
N TYR A 253 4.65 -8.56 31.37
CA TYR A 253 3.36 -8.87 30.72
C TYR A 253 3.53 -9.96 29.65
N ALA A 254 4.56 -9.86 28.81
CA ALA A 254 4.80 -10.80 27.74
C ALA A 254 5.18 -12.20 28.25
N SER A 255 5.89 -12.30 29.36
CA SER A 255 6.36 -13.56 29.95
C SER A 255 5.24 -14.53 30.29
N VAL A 256 4.06 -14.03 30.66
CA VAL A 256 2.87 -14.85 31.00
C VAL A 256 2.54 -15.83 29.86
N ASN A 257 2.64 -15.37 28.61
CA ASN A 257 2.29 -16.16 27.42
C ASN A 257 3.52 -16.75 26.72
N LEU A 258 4.67 -16.08 26.78
CA LEU A 258 5.85 -16.44 26.00
C LEU A 258 6.85 -17.34 26.73
N SER A 259 6.88 -17.40 28.07
CA SER A 259 7.90 -18.15 28.83
C SER A 259 8.06 -19.60 28.40
N LYS A 260 6.97 -20.26 28.03
CA LYS A 260 7.01 -21.67 27.56
C LYS A 260 7.64 -21.86 26.17
N TYR A 261 7.82 -20.79 25.41
CA TYR A 261 8.41 -20.81 24.07
C TYR A 261 9.86 -20.27 24.04
N VAL A 262 10.37 -19.75 25.16
CA VAL A 262 11.72 -19.19 25.25
C VAL A 262 12.74 -20.28 25.18
N GLY A 263 13.53 -20.33 24.13
CA GLY A 263 14.66 -21.24 23.97
C GLY A 263 15.93 -20.69 24.60
N LYS A 264 16.20 -19.39 24.47
CA LYS A 264 17.33 -18.67 25.08
C LYS A 264 16.90 -17.27 25.49
N SER A 265 17.47 -16.80 26.58
CA SER A 265 17.31 -15.45 27.09
C SER A 265 18.69 -14.83 27.33
N TYR A 266 18.80 -13.57 27.00
CA TYR A 266 19.99 -12.75 27.20
C TYR A 266 19.58 -11.46 27.88
N VAL A 267 20.48 -10.92 28.70
CA VAL A 267 20.32 -9.61 29.34
C VAL A 267 21.32 -8.65 28.73
N ILE A 268 20.85 -7.48 28.34
CA ILE A 268 21.71 -6.39 27.85
C ILE A 268 21.89 -5.41 29.00
N GLU A 269 23.10 -5.34 29.51
CA GLU A 269 23.47 -4.46 30.64
C GLU A 269 24.41 -3.38 30.15
N LYS A 270 24.26 -2.16 30.68
CA LYS A 270 25.22 -1.07 30.50
C LYS A 270 26.41 -1.31 31.43
N ASP A 271 27.59 -0.97 30.96
CA ASP A 271 28.76 -0.95 31.81
C ASP A 271 28.66 0.26 32.78
N HIS A 272 29.24 0.09 33.97
CA HIS A 272 29.30 1.11 34.98
C HIS A 272 30.76 1.54 35.18
N ASP A 273 30.98 2.83 35.46
CA ASP A 273 32.28 3.35 35.82
C ASP A 273 32.67 2.96 37.28
N MET A 274 33.86 3.38 37.73
CA MET A 274 34.34 3.06 39.09
C MET A 274 33.47 3.71 40.19
N ASP A 275 32.67 4.69 39.86
CA ASP A 275 31.72 5.37 40.75
C ASP A 275 30.32 4.79 40.69
N GLY A 276 30.08 3.72 39.89
CA GLY A 276 28.81 3.04 39.75
C GLY A 276 27.81 3.78 38.80
N LYS A 277 28.29 4.73 38.01
CA LYS A 277 27.46 5.46 37.02
C LYS A 277 27.49 4.73 35.69
N GLU A 278 26.32 4.63 35.04
CA GLU A 278 26.20 4.00 33.73
C GLU A 278 27.07 4.70 32.68
N ILE A 279 27.76 3.91 31.87
CA ILE A 279 28.56 4.36 30.74
C ILE A 279 27.70 4.27 29.48
N ASP A 280 27.33 5.41 28.90
CA ASP A 280 26.40 5.48 27.75
C ASP A 280 26.92 4.83 26.47
N THR A 281 28.22 4.59 26.36
CA THR A 281 28.87 4.06 25.14
C THR A 281 29.25 2.60 25.22
N SER A 282 29.06 1.94 26.36
CA SER A 282 29.45 0.54 26.58
C SER A 282 28.31 -0.31 27.12
N THR A 283 28.00 -1.39 26.40
CA THR A 283 27.02 -2.38 26.81
C THR A 283 27.55 -3.78 26.54
N HIS A 284 27.17 -4.74 27.37
CA HIS A 284 27.50 -6.15 27.17
C HIS A 284 26.26 -7.04 27.25
N ILE A 285 26.34 -8.21 26.61
CA ILE A 285 25.28 -9.23 26.59
C ILE A 285 25.69 -10.37 27.49
N ARG A 286 24.84 -10.73 28.44
CA ARG A 286 24.97 -11.91 29.31
C ARG A 286 23.96 -12.98 28.96
#